data_c863d536b5b400d219b30e3c0f440216
#
_entry.id   c863d536b5b400d219b30e3c0f440216
#
_cell.length_a   1.000
_cell.length_b   1.000
_cell.length_c   1.000
_cell.angle_alpha   90.00
_cell.angle_beta   90.00
_cell.angle_gamma   90.00
#
_symmetry.space_group_name_H-M   'P 1'
#
loop_
_entity.id
_entity.type
_entity.pdbx_description
1 polymer ?
#
loop_
_entity_poly.entity_id
_entity_poly.type
_entity_poly.pdbx_seq_one_letter_code
_entity_poly.pdbx_strand_id
1 'polypeptide(L)'
;NSIFGNALDNAIEFLITLPEDKRFLTIRSYEIGDLAKVSFENTYIGTPSFNKDGLLNTTKENTIYHGFGLKSIRNTIKKYNGSMTITIENDTFKLQLLFPKYNNSNKVKEQN
;
A
#
# COMPACT_ATOMS: atom_id res chain seq x y z
N ASN A 1 0.35 3.22 14.39
CA ASN A 1 -0.28 2.42 13.36
C ASN A 1 0.74 1.72 12.48
N SER A 2 0.45 0.48 12.19
CA SER A 2 1.32 -0.33 11.34
C SER A 2 1.11 0.01 9.87
N ILE A 3 2.14 -0.31 9.07
CA ILE A 3 2.03 -0.19 7.61
C ILE A 3 0.89 -1.06 7.11
N PHE A 4 0.79 -2.28 7.63
CA PHE A 4 -0.25 -3.22 7.22
C PHE A 4 -1.64 -2.67 7.54
N GLY A 5 -1.83 -2.17 8.74
CA GLY A 5 -3.11 -1.59 9.14
C GLY A 5 -3.50 -0.40 8.28
N ASN A 6 -2.54 0.47 7.99
CA ASN A 6 -2.80 1.63 7.14
C ASN A 6 -3.16 1.22 5.71
N ALA A 7 -2.46 0.22 5.17
CA ALA A 7 -2.75 -0.28 3.82
C ALA A 7 -4.13 -0.94 3.76
N LEU A 8 -4.46 -1.71 4.78
CA LEU A 8 -5.77 -2.37 4.85
C LEU A 8 -6.89 -1.34 4.97
N ASP A 9 -6.72 -0.35 5.85
CA ASP A 9 -7.71 0.71 6.02
C ASP A 9 -7.92 1.47 4.71
N ASN A 10 -6.84 1.77 4.00
CA ASN A 10 -6.91 2.44 2.71
C ASN A 10 -7.78 1.65 1.73
N ALA A 11 -7.56 0.34 1.64
CA ALA A 11 -8.32 -0.51 0.74
C ALA A 11 -9.80 -0.57 1.15
N ILE A 12 -10.06 -0.76 2.42
CA ILE A 12 -11.43 -0.88 2.94
C ILE A 12 -12.20 0.42 2.73
N GLU A 13 -11.59 1.55 3.05
CA GLU A 13 -12.25 2.84 2.89
C GLU A 13 -12.66 3.09 1.44
N PHE A 14 -11.85 2.64 0.50
CA PHE A 14 -12.22 2.75 -0.90
C PHE A 14 -13.35 1.78 -1.26
N LEU A 15 -13.24 0.53 -0.82
CA LEU A 15 -14.20 -0.50 -1.18
C LEU A 15 -15.61 -0.22 -0.65
N ILE A 16 -15.74 0.38 0.51
CA ILE A 16 -17.07 0.66 1.06
C ILE A 16 -17.83 1.70 0.25
N THR A 17 -17.16 2.42 -0.65
CA THR A 17 -17.84 3.34 -1.57
C THR A 17 -18.45 2.62 -2.77
N LEU A 18 -18.17 1.35 -2.95
CA LEU A 18 -18.63 0.56 -4.09
C LEU A 18 -19.80 -0.35 -3.68
N PRO A 19 -20.62 -0.79 -4.65
CA PRO A 19 -21.63 -1.82 -4.37
C PRO A 19 -20.98 -3.09 -3.86
N GLU A 20 -21.66 -3.83 -3.00
CA GLU A 20 -21.09 -5.02 -2.38
C GLU A 20 -20.57 -6.05 -3.38
N ASP A 21 -21.28 -6.25 -4.46
CA ASP A 21 -20.90 -7.24 -5.47
C ASP A 21 -19.66 -6.83 -6.27
N LYS A 22 -19.20 -5.60 -6.09
CA LYS A 22 -18.00 -5.09 -6.76
C LYS A 22 -16.78 -5.05 -5.84
N ARG A 23 -16.93 -5.44 -4.58
CA ARG A 23 -15.87 -5.31 -3.59
C ARG A 23 -14.97 -6.53 -3.58
N PHE A 24 -13.74 -6.36 -4.00
CA PHE A 24 -12.70 -7.40 -3.93
C PHE A 24 -11.48 -6.85 -3.25
N LEU A 25 -10.92 -7.66 -2.36
CA LEU A 25 -9.66 -7.36 -1.70
C LEU A 25 -8.83 -8.63 -1.68
N THR A 26 -7.64 -8.56 -2.26
CA THR A 26 -6.69 -9.67 -2.25
C THR A 26 -5.40 -9.19 -1.63
N ILE A 27 -4.91 -9.92 -0.66
CA ILE A 27 -3.63 -9.62 -0.01
C ILE A 27 -2.70 -10.78 -0.27
N ARG A 28 -1.51 -10.48 -0.81
CA ARG A 28 -0.50 -11.48 -1.09
C ARG A 28 0.79 -11.11 -0.42
N SER A 29 1.47 -12.10 0.12
CA SER A 29 2.75 -11.88 0.77
C SER A 29 3.67 -13.04 0.41
N TYR A 30 4.86 -12.72 -0.06
CA TYR A 30 5.83 -13.75 -0.38
C TYR A 30 7.24 -13.18 -0.32
N GLU A 31 8.21 -14.08 -0.33
CA GLU A 31 9.62 -13.73 -0.21
C GLU A 31 10.33 -13.97 -1.53
N ILE A 32 11.26 -13.07 -1.84
CA ILE A 32 12.13 -13.20 -3.01
C ILE A 32 13.54 -12.96 -2.50
N GLY A 33 14.30 -14.06 -2.30
CA GLY A 33 15.62 -13.95 -1.69
C GLY A 33 15.53 -13.33 -0.31
N ASP A 34 16.24 -12.23 -0.11
CA ASP A 34 16.25 -11.51 1.17
C ASP A 34 15.16 -10.44 1.27
N LEU A 35 14.28 -10.38 0.28
CA LEU A 35 13.24 -9.36 0.24
C LEU A 35 11.89 -9.97 0.54
N ALA A 36 11.04 -9.16 1.17
CA ALA A 36 9.64 -9.47 1.36
C ALA A 36 8.81 -8.56 0.46
N LYS A 37 7.78 -9.14 -0.13
CA LYS A 37 6.88 -8.42 -1.01
C LYS A 37 5.46 -8.63 -0.52
N VAL A 38 4.76 -7.54 -0.28
CA VAL A 38 3.36 -7.58 0.15
C VAL A 38 2.55 -6.73 -0.80
N SER A 39 1.45 -7.27 -1.29
CA SER A 39 0.56 -6.50 -2.17
C SER A 39 -0.86 -6.54 -1.65
N PHE A 40 -1.53 -5.41 -1.82
CA PHE A 40 -2.93 -5.22 -1.53
C PHE A 40 -3.61 -4.85 -2.84
N GLU A 41 -4.52 -5.68 -3.30
CA GLU A 41 -5.24 -5.43 -4.54
C GLU A 41 -6.71 -5.28 -4.22
N ASN A 42 -7.29 -4.16 -4.64
CA ASN A 42 -8.72 -3.94 -4.44
C ASN A 42 -9.35 -3.38 -5.71
N THR A 43 -10.63 -3.59 -5.84
CA THR A 43 -11.39 -3.03 -6.96
C THR A 43 -11.25 -1.51 -6.95
N TYR A 44 -11.05 -0.94 -8.13
CA TYR A 44 -10.97 0.49 -8.33
C TYR A 44 -11.75 0.85 -9.58
N ILE A 45 -12.76 1.70 -9.43
CA ILE A 45 -13.59 2.12 -10.55
C ILE A 45 -13.44 3.63 -10.72
N GLY A 46 -13.07 4.03 -11.94
CA GLY A 46 -12.87 5.44 -12.26
C GLY A 46 -11.60 5.64 -13.06
N THR A 47 -11.31 6.89 -13.38
CA THR A 47 -10.11 7.25 -14.12
C THR A 47 -9.04 7.67 -13.11
N PRO A 48 -7.93 6.93 -13.03
CA PRO A 48 -6.89 7.28 -12.07
C PRO A 48 -6.14 8.55 -12.49
N SER A 49 -5.70 9.29 -11.50
CA SER A 49 -4.89 10.48 -11.70
C SER A 49 -3.89 10.53 -10.56
N PHE A 50 -2.63 10.82 -10.88
CA PHE A 50 -1.57 10.85 -9.89
C PHE A 50 -1.04 12.27 -9.71
N ASN A 51 -0.70 12.60 -8.47
CA ASN A 51 -0.09 13.89 -8.20
C ASN A 51 1.41 13.86 -8.54
N LYS A 52 2.09 14.98 -8.33
CA LYS A 52 3.51 15.09 -8.66
C LYS A 52 4.41 14.17 -7.86
N ASP A 53 3.92 13.68 -6.71
CA ASP A 53 4.66 12.76 -5.87
C ASP A 53 4.44 11.30 -6.27
N GLY A 54 3.67 11.05 -7.33
CA GLY A 54 3.36 9.70 -7.77
C GLY A 54 2.28 9.03 -6.96
N LEU A 55 1.56 9.78 -6.12
CA LEU A 55 0.46 9.25 -5.34
C LEU A 55 -0.86 9.57 -6.01
N LEU A 56 -1.83 8.70 -5.76
CA LEU A 56 -3.14 8.82 -6.36
C LEU A 56 -3.84 10.11 -5.92
N ASN A 57 -4.30 10.90 -6.92
CA ASN A 57 -5.19 12.00 -6.64
C ASN A 57 -6.57 11.43 -6.33
N THR A 58 -7.20 11.97 -5.33
CA THR A 58 -8.50 11.49 -4.89
C THR A 58 -9.48 12.65 -4.86
N THR A 59 -10.78 12.33 -4.74
CA THR A 59 -11.77 13.36 -4.50
C THR A 59 -11.48 14.02 -3.16
N LYS A 60 -12.11 15.16 -2.92
CA LYS A 60 -11.90 15.87 -1.68
C LYS A 60 -12.12 15.01 -0.44
N GLU A 61 -13.15 14.16 -0.47
CA GLU A 61 -13.44 13.26 0.63
C GLU A 61 -12.36 12.20 0.78
N ASN A 62 -11.95 11.63 -0.34
CA ASN A 62 -10.94 10.57 -0.35
C ASN A 62 -9.56 11.10 0.03
N THR A 63 -9.29 12.37 -0.21
CA THR A 63 -8.00 12.95 0.13
C THR A 63 -7.67 12.78 1.62
N ILE A 64 -8.67 12.87 2.47
CA ILE A 64 -8.47 12.72 3.91
C ILE A 64 -8.07 11.28 4.26
N TYR A 65 -8.70 10.29 3.61
CA TYR A 65 -8.51 8.89 3.95
C TYR A 65 -7.43 8.22 3.12
N HIS A 66 -7.56 8.31 1.80
CA HIS A 66 -6.69 7.52 0.90
C HIS A 66 -5.39 8.22 0.58
N GLY A 67 -5.44 9.48 0.18
CA GLY A 67 -4.23 10.20 -0.19
C GLY A 67 -3.25 10.34 0.96
N PHE A 68 -3.78 10.69 2.12
CA PHE A 68 -2.97 10.86 3.33
C PHE A 68 -2.40 9.52 3.78
N GLY A 69 -3.21 8.48 3.78
CA GLY A 69 -2.78 7.15 4.17
C GLY A 69 -1.66 6.61 3.28
N LEU A 70 -1.76 6.81 1.97
CA LEU A 70 -0.72 6.36 1.05
C LEU A 70 0.59 7.07 1.28
N LYS A 71 0.55 8.36 1.56
CA LYS A 71 1.76 9.11 1.85
C LYS A 71 2.42 8.61 3.12
N SER A 72 1.62 8.34 4.13
CA SER A 72 2.11 7.80 5.40
C SER A 72 2.76 6.44 5.20
N ILE A 73 2.14 5.56 4.42
CA ILE A 73 2.69 4.24 4.11
C ILE A 73 4.03 4.38 3.40
N ARG A 74 4.09 5.24 2.38
CA ARG A 74 5.33 5.45 1.62
C ARG A 74 6.45 5.94 2.51
N ASN A 75 6.16 6.93 3.36
CA ASN A 75 7.17 7.49 4.24
C ASN A 75 7.67 6.44 5.23
N THR A 76 6.77 5.61 5.75
CA THR A 76 7.14 4.58 6.70
C THR A 76 7.96 3.48 6.05
N ILE A 77 7.56 3.02 4.85
CA ILE A 77 8.29 1.94 4.19
C ILE A 77 9.71 2.37 3.83
N LYS A 78 9.91 3.63 3.53
CA LYS A 78 11.25 4.15 3.26
C LYS A 78 12.17 4.05 4.48
N LYS A 79 11.62 4.18 5.68
CA LYS A 79 12.40 4.04 6.90
C LYS A 79 12.91 2.62 7.08
N TYR A 80 12.27 1.65 6.46
CA TYR A 80 12.67 0.24 6.49
C TYR A 80 13.43 -0.16 5.25
N ASN A 81 13.93 0.82 4.50
CA ASN A 81 14.70 0.59 3.27
C ASN A 81 13.88 -0.10 2.20
N GLY A 82 12.58 0.16 2.19
CA GLY A 82 11.68 -0.42 1.23
C GLY A 82 11.17 0.58 0.22
N SER A 83 10.36 0.10 -0.67
CA SER A 83 9.73 0.91 -1.70
C SER A 83 8.25 0.57 -1.83
N MET A 84 7.49 1.53 -2.34
CA MET A 84 6.07 1.40 -2.57
C MET A 84 5.78 1.68 -4.04
N THR A 85 4.98 0.83 -4.65
CA THR A 85 4.54 0.98 -6.03
C THR A 85 3.02 0.92 -6.08
N ILE A 86 2.42 1.80 -6.87
CA ILE A 86 0.98 1.81 -7.10
C ILE A 86 0.74 1.56 -8.58
N THR A 87 -0.12 0.59 -8.89
CA THR A 87 -0.51 0.28 -10.24
C THR A 87 -2.03 0.22 -10.30
N ILE A 88 -2.62 0.83 -11.32
CA ILE A 88 -4.06 0.77 -11.53
C ILE A 88 -4.30 0.32 -12.96
N GLU A 89 -4.92 -0.83 -13.11
CA GLU A 89 -5.29 -1.37 -14.41
C GLU A 89 -6.38 -2.42 -14.24
N ASN A 90 -7.21 -2.57 -15.27
CA ASN A 90 -8.29 -3.56 -15.27
C ASN A 90 -9.18 -3.44 -14.03
N ASP A 91 -9.55 -2.21 -13.67
CA ASP A 91 -10.40 -1.91 -12.53
C ASP A 91 -9.82 -2.43 -11.21
N THR A 92 -8.52 -2.52 -11.13
CA THR A 92 -7.83 -2.98 -9.92
C THR A 92 -6.78 -1.96 -9.50
N PHE A 93 -6.84 -1.57 -8.25
CA PHE A 93 -5.81 -0.78 -7.59
C PHE A 93 -4.89 -1.74 -6.86
N LYS A 94 -3.60 -1.65 -7.16
CA LYS A 94 -2.60 -2.52 -6.52
C LYS A 94 -1.56 -1.68 -5.81
N LEU A 95 -1.48 -1.85 -4.50
CA LEU A 95 -0.45 -1.25 -3.67
C LEU A 95 0.56 -2.33 -3.36
N GLN A 96 1.81 -2.12 -3.74
CA GLN A 96 2.85 -3.12 -3.57
C GLN A 96 3.98 -2.56 -2.73
N LEU A 97 4.34 -3.30 -1.70
CA LEU A 97 5.44 -2.95 -0.80
C LEU A 97 6.55 -3.98 -0.97
N LEU A 98 7.78 -3.50 -1.06
CA LEU A 98 8.96 -4.35 -1.19
C LEU A 98 9.97 -3.87 -0.18
N PHE A 99 10.48 -4.76 0.66
CA PHE A 99 11.42 -4.37 1.72
C PHE A 99 12.26 -5.57 2.15
N PRO A 100 13.42 -5.31 2.78
CA PRO A 100 14.23 -6.39 3.33
C PRO A 100 13.45 -7.16 4.38
N LYS A 101 13.56 -8.48 4.37
CA LYS A 101 12.83 -9.31 5.34
C LYS A 101 13.20 -8.98 6.76
N TYR A 102 14.45 -8.59 6.97
CA TYR A 102 14.89 -8.11 8.25
C TYR A 102 16.06 -7.16 8.03
N ASN A 103 16.25 -6.29 9.02
CA ASN A 103 17.34 -5.33 8.98
C ASN A 103 18.57 -5.98 9.61
N ASN A 104 19.61 -6.17 8.82
CA ASN A 104 20.85 -6.79 9.29
C ASN A 104 21.46 -6.05 10.47
N SER A 105 21.38 -4.72 10.45
CA SER A 105 21.89 -3.93 11.57
C SER A 105 21.16 -4.24 12.86
N ASN A 106 19.85 -4.38 12.81
CA ASN A 106 19.07 -4.73 13.99
C ASN A 106 19.39 -6.15 14.45
N LYS A 107 19.57 -7.05 13.51
CA LYS A 107 19.92 -8.42 13.84
C LYS A 107 21.25 -8.49 14.54
N VAL A 108 22.24 -7.75 14.06
CA VAL A 108 23.55 -7.70 14.68
C VAL A 108 23.45 -7.14 16.10
N LYS A 109 22.67 -6.08 16.28
CA LYS A 109 22.47 -5.49 17.59
C LYS A 109 21.82 -6.44 18.58
N GLU A 110 20.88 -7.25 18.09
CA GLU A 110 20.20 -8.22 18.92
C GLU A 110 21.14 -9.32 19.40
N GLN A 111 22.15 -9.63 18.61
CA GLN A 111 23.12 -10.65 18.95
C GLN A 111 24.17 -10.14 19.95
N ASN A 112 24.29 -8.86 20.05
CA ASN A 112 25.25 -8.23 20.94
C ASN A 112 24.63 -7.88 22.28
#